data_609fc681ca140d5400f463ef2f07653e
#
_entry.id   609fc681ca140d5400f463ef2f07653e
#
_cell.length_a   1.000
_cell.length_b   1.000
_cell.length_c   1.000
_cell.angle_alpha   90.00
_cell.angle_beta   90.00
_cell.angle_gamma   90.00
#
_symmetry.space_group_name_H-M   'P 1'
#
loop_
_entity.id
_entity.type
_entity.pdbx_description
1 polymer ?
#
loop_
_entity_poly.entity_id
_entity_poly.type
_entity_poly.pdbx_seq_one_letter_code
_entity_poly.pdbx_strand_id
1 'polypeptide(L)'
;MSALIEDDLIVGAVDCHVHACPHINARSLDVIEAAREALAAGMTGLGLMDNFANSSGYAALARRVLGPVALDIWGGLIMEPPAGGVSAEAVAIALGYGYGPGTGARFISLPTHHTRHVARGEGRSPLYVEACFEVPETGPLPDPLPEILDRVAAADVVFNTGHVAASEAVRLVGEAKARGVQRILVPASHYDDQAIAAVIGGGAVAELSYFFASPAADVPLTHVDAEAHVIAGVSIQRMAAIIRRHGAANLIVSSDCGVGILPRPVEGLRLFLRLLAEQGIGPNDLRRMISDNPARLFKVAA
;
A
#
# COMPACT_ATOMS: atom_id res chain seq x y z
N MET A 1 4.77 29.19 20.09
CA MET A 1 3.82 28.28 19.53
C MET A 1 4.42 26.88 19.71
N SER A 2 3.72 25.94 20.37
CA SER A 2 4.18 24.57 20.41
C SER A 2 4.17 24.05 18.96
N ALA A 3 5.28 23.45 18.50
CA ALA A 3 5.29 22.75 17.23
C ALA A 3 4.15 21.72 17.23
N LEU A 4 3.46 21.61 16.12
CA LEU A 4 2.42 20.61 16.00
C LEU A 4 3.10 19.22 16.00
N ILE A 5 2.54 18.28 16.72
CA ILE A 5 3.12 16.93 16.92
C ILE A 5 3.40 16.22 15.60
N GLU A 6 2.55 16.45 14.59
CA GLU A 6 2.67 15.88 13.26
C GLU A 6 3.89 16.37 12.49
N ASP A 7 4.35 17.61 12.72
CA ASP A 7 5.56 18.14 12.07
C ASP A 7 6.82 17.41 12.56
N ASP A 8 6.90 17.15 13.86
CA ASP A 8 7.99 16.35 14.43
C ASP A 8 7.96 14.90 13.96
N LEU A 9 6.75 14.36 13.69
CA LEU A 9 6.57 12.97 13.25
C LEU A 9 6.92 12.75 11.77
N ILE A 10 6.75 13.75 10.91
CA ILE A 10 7.10 13.65 9.48
C ILE A 10 8.60 13.50 9.26
N VAL A 11 9.43 14.12 10.10
CA VAL A 11 10.88 13.92 10.03
C VAL A 11 11.20 12.45 10.37
N GLY A 12 11.86 11.75 9.43
CA GLY A 12 12.15 10.31 9.54
C GLY A 12 10.97 9.40 9.18
N ALA A 13 9.85 9.95 8.72
CA ALA A 13 8.71 9.14 8.30
C ALA A 13 8.96 8.40 6.98
N VAL A 14 8.21 7.35 6.78
CA VAL A 14 8.16 6.52 5.58
C VAL A 14 6.70 6.43 5.14
N ASP A 15 6.37 7.01 3.99
CA ASP A 15 5.06 6.80 3.36
C ASP A 15 5.19 5.69 2.31
N CYS A 16 4.65 4.53 2.61
CA CYS A 16 4.77 3.36 1.74
C CYS A 16 3.70 3.28 0.64
N HIS A 17 2.78 4.24 0.56
CA HIS A 17 1.64 4.20 -0.34
C HIS A 17 1.32 5.58 -0.91
N VAL A 18 1.96 5.90 -2.04
CA VAL A 18 1.80 7.18 -2.73
C VAL A 18 1.51 6.94 -4.21
N HIS A 19 0.49 7.62 -4.72
CA HIS A 19 0.15 7.67 -6.14
C HIS A 19 0.65 8.97 -6.77
N ALA A 20 1.31 8.89 -7.94
CA ALA A 20 1.85 10.06 -8.63
C ALA A 20 1.84 9.86 -10.14
N CYS A 21 1.93 10.95 -10.92
CA CYS A 21 2.17 10.87 -12.35
C CYS A 21 3.61 10.40 -12.67
N PRO A 22 3.84 9.71 -13.82
CA PRO A 22 2.89 9.45 -14.91
C PRO A 22 1.79 8.45 -14.51
N HIS A 23 0.56 8.72 -14.89
CA HIS A 23 -0.60 7.89 -14.63
C HIS A 23 -1.71 8.24 -15.64
N ILE A 24 -2.61 7.30 -15.97
CA ILE A 24 -3.73 7.56 -16.89
C ILE A 24 -4.71 8.61 -16.34
N ASN A 25 -4.92 8.59 -15.03
CA ASN A 25 -5.74 9.60 -14.35
C ASN A 25 -4.85 10.72 -13.81
N ALA A 26 -5.33 11.96 -13.83
CA ALA A 26 -4.61 13.09 -13.26
C ALA A 26 -4.29 12.86 -11.77
N ARG A 27 -3.06 13.18 -11.40
CA ARG A 27 -2.58 13.15 -10.01
C ARG A 27 -2.20 14.58 -9.58
N SER A 28 -2.12 14.79 -8.27
CA SER A 28 -1.77 16.10 -7.70
C SER A 28 -0.32 16.51 -7.93
N LEU A 29 0.54 15.55 -8.31
CA LEU A 29 1.98 15.75 -8.52
C LEU A 29 2.56 14.58 -9.34
N ASP A 30 3.78 14.76 -9.85
CA ASP A 30 4.56 13.69 -10.45
C ASP A 30 5.50 13.00 -9.42
N VAL A 31 6.14 11.90 -9.85
CA VAL A 31 7.02 11.11 -8.97
C VAL A 31 8.26 11.89 -8.51
N ILE A 32 8.74 12.85 -9.29
CA ILE A 32 9.91 13.70 -8.94
C ILE A 32 9.49 14.77 -7.94
N GLU A 33 8.32 15.38 -8.13
CA GLU A 33 7.74 16.34 -7.19
C GLU A 33 7.46 15.66 -5.85
N ALA A 34 6.84 14.47 -5.85
CA ALA A 34 6.58 13.69 -4.65
C ALA A 34 7.87 13.41 -3.86
N ALA A 35 8.92 12.98 -4.56
CA ALA A 35 10.20 12.70 -3.93
C ALA A 35 10.89 13.96 -3.38
N ARG A 36 10.81 15.10 -4.08
CA ARG A 36 11.34 16.37 -3.61
C ARG A 36 10.62 16.90 -2.37
N GLU A 37 9.29 16.79 -2.35
CA GLU A 37 8.49 17.20 -1.19
C GLU A 37 8.76 16.32 0.03
N ALA A 38 8.83 15.00 -0.16
CA ALA A 38 9.19 14.06 0.91
C ALA A 38 10.59 14.35 1.47
N LEU A 39 11.58 14.58 0.60
CA LEU A 39 12.93 14.95 1.00
C LEU A 39 12.97 16.29 1.75
N ALA A 40 12.27 17.31 1.25
CA ALA A 40 12.19 18.62 1.90
C ALA A 40 11.50 18.57 3.27
N ALA A 41 10.56 17.62 3.46
CA ALA A 41 9.91 17.36 4.74
C ALA A 41 10.76 16.51 5.70
N GLY A 42 11.94 16.07 5.29
CA GLY A 42 12.83 15.23 6.12
C GLY A 42 12.38 13.77 6.23
N MET A 43 11.53 13.29 5.33
CA MET A 43 11.15 11.87 5.29
C MET A 43 12.33 11.00 4.86
N THR A 44 12.33 9.73 5.24
CA THR A 44 13.38 8.76 4.91
C THR A 44 12.94 7.72 3.88
N GLY A 45 11.65 7.59 3.61
CA GLY A 45 11.16 6.61 2.65
C GLY A 45 9.90 7.03 1.91
N LEU A 46 9.82 6.66 0.61
CA LEU A 46 8.69 6.93 -0.26
C LEU A 46 8.40 5.72 -1.15
N GLY A 47 7.25 5.11 -0.98
CA GLY A 47 6.75 4.00 -1.78
C GLY A 47 5.77 4.46 -2.85
N LEU A 48 6.11 4.25 -4.12
CA LEU A 48 5.27 4.62 -5.26
C LEU A 48 4.38 3.45 -5.68
N MET A 49 3.08 3.68 -5.75
CA MET A 49 2.06 2.72 -6.18
C MET A 49 1.47 3.14 -7.53
N ASP A 50 1.21 2.16 -8.41
CA ASP A 50 0.56 2.41 -9.70
C ASP A 50 -0.27 1.18 -10.10
N ASN A 51 -1.55 1.40 -10.42
CA ASN A 51 -2.46 0.33 -10.82
C ASN A 51 -2.35 -0.03 -12.31
N PHE A 52 -1.62 0.74 -13.11
CA PHE A 52 -1.52 0.60 -14.56
C PHE A 52 -0.15 0.18 -15.06
N ALA A 53 0.88 0.34 -14.21
CA ALA A 53 2.25 0.06 -14.59
C ALA A 53 3.10 -0.44 -13.42
N ASN A 54 4.25 -1.02 -13.74
CA ASN A 54 5.29 -1.32 -12.77
C ASN A 54 5.99 -0.02 -12.33
N SER A 55 5.70 0.46 -11.12
CA SER A 55 6.24 1.71 -10.58
C SER A 55 7.71 1.63 -10.17
N SER A 56 8.34 0.45 -10.18
CA SER A 56 9.77 0.32 -9.85
C SER A 56 10.67 1.09 -10.83
N GLY A 57 10.27 1.20 -12.11
CA GLY A 57 10.96 2.02 -13.10
C GLY A 57 10.91 3.50 -12.79
N TYR A 58 9.77 4.01 -12.35
CA TYR A 58 9.60 5.40 -11.91
C TYR A 58 10.45 5.71 -10.69
N ALA A 59 10.45 4.80 -9.71
CA ALA A 59 11.28 4.94 -8.52
C ALA A 59 12.78 4.94 -8.85
N ALA A 60 13.21 4.06 -9.76
CA ALA A 60 14.59 4.01 -10.22
C ALA A 60 14.99 5.32 -10.92
N LEU A 61 14.11 5.86 -11.79
CA LEU A 61 14.32 7.13 -12.46
C LEU A 61 14.37 8.30 -11.46
N ALA A 62 13.45 8.34 -10.48
CA ALA A 62 13.44 9.37 -9.45
C ALA A 62 14.74 9.39 -8.64
N ARG A 63 15.23 8.23 -8.20
CA ARG A 63 16.54 8.12 -7.53
C ARG A 63 17.68 8.64 -8.38
N ARG A 64 17.68 8.35 -9.68
CA ARG A 64 18.72 8.82 -10.60
C ARG A 64 18.67 10.33 -10.80
N VAL A 65 17.48 10.91 -10.90
CA VAL A 65 17.29 12.37 -11.07
C VAL A 65 17.68 13.15 -9.82
N LEU A 66 17.33 12.66 -8.64
CA LEU A 66 17.67 13.31 -7.38
C LEU A 66 19.14 13.12 -6.99
N GLY A 67 19.78 12.06 -7.48
CA GLY A 67 21.14 11.70 -7.06
C GLY A 67 21.19 11.11 -5.65
N PRO A 68 22.35 11.11 -5.00
CA PRO A 68 22.50 10.57 -3.65
C PRO A 68 21.85 11.53 -2.62
N VAL A 69 20.67 11.14 -2.13
CA VAL A 69 19.89 11.87 -1.11
C VAL A 69 19.51 10.93 0.02
N ALA A 70 19.17 11.49 1.19
CA ALA A 70 18.73 10.74 2.36
C ALA A 70 17.24 10.35 2.28
N LEU A 71 16.76 9.96 1.12
CA LEU A 71 15.40 9.48 0.88
C LEU A 71 15.47 8.19 0.06
N ASP A 72 14.98 7.12 0.63
CA ASP A 72 14.83 5.87 -0.12
C ASP A 72 13.51 5.89 -0.89
N ILE A 73 13.58 5.65 -2.20
CA ILE A 73 12.40 5.67 -3.09
C ILE A 73 12.28 4.30 -3.73
N TRP A 74 11.12 3.68 -3.63
CA TRP A 74 10.87 2.39 -4.26
C TRP A 74 9.51 2.34 -4.92
N GLY A 75 9.33 1.35 -5.77
CA GLY A 75 8.09 0.99 -6.41
C GLY A 75 7.92 -0.51 -6.45
N GLY A 76 6.90 -0.95 -7.13
CA GLY A 76 6.59 -2.37 -7.29
C GLY A 76 5.52 -2.59 -8.34
N LEU A 77 4.95 -3.77 -8.31
CA LEU A 77 3.92 -4.20 -9.24
C LEU A 77 2.63 -4.48 -8.48
N ILE A 78 1.56 -3.78 -8.85
CA ILE A 78 0.18 -4.16 -8.55
C ILE A 78 -0.33 -4.94 -9.76
N MET A 79 -0.74 -6.18 -9.53
CA MET A 79 -1.10 -7.11 -10.62
C MET A 79 -2.52 -6.87 -11.16
N GLU A 80 -2.83 -5.61 -11.47
CA GLU A 80 -4.05 -5.26 -12.19
C GLU A 80 -3.97 -5.69 -13.66
N PRO A 81 -5.10 -5.95 -14.34
CA PRO A 81 -5.09 -6.34 -15.75
C PRO A 81 -4.29 -5.40 -16.66
N PRO A 82 -4.37 -4.06 -16.54
CA PRO A 82 -3.55 -3.15 -17.34
C PRO A 82 -2.04 -3.30 -17.13
N ALA A 83 -1.61 -3.75 -15.94
CA ALA A 83 -0.20 -3.99 -15.60
C ALA A 83 0.26 -5.43 -15.90
N GLY A 84 -0.57 -6.23 -16.57
CA GLY A 84 -0.27 -7.61 -16.95
C GLY A 84 -1.03 -8.68 -16.16
N GLY A 85 -1.87 -8.29 -15.20
CA GLY A 85 -2.65 -9.22 -14.37
C GLY A 85 -1.81 -10.07 -13.42
N VAL A 86 -2.42 -11.10 -12.85
CA VAL A 86 -1.73 -12.05 -11.94
C VAL A 86 -0.87 -12.99 -12.79
N SER A 87 0.40 -12.65 -12.95
CA SER A 87 1.35 -13.30 -13.86
C SER A 87 2.72 -13.46 -13.22
N ALA A 88 3.22 -14.70 -13.17
CA ALA A 88 4.57 -15.00 -12.67
C ALA A 88 5.67 -14.39 -13.54
N GLU A 89 5.44 -14.24 -14.84
CA GLU A 89 6.35 -13.58 -15.77
C GLU A 89 6.42 -12.06 -15.50
N ALA A 90 5.26 -11.41 -15.32
CA ALA A 90 5.22 -10.00 -14.96
C ALA A 90 5.94 -9.72 -13.64
N VAL A 91 5.80 -10.61 -12.66
CA VAL A 91 6.53 -10.55 -11.38
C VAL A 91 8.04 -10.69 -11.61
N ALA A 92 8.47 -11.67 -12.41
CA ALA A 92 9.90 -11.87 -12.71
C ALA A 92 10.53 -10.62 -13.35
N ILE A 93 9.82 -9.99 -14.29
CA ILE A 93 10.24 -8.75 -14.93
C ILE A 93 10.29 -7.61 -13.90
N ALA A 94 9.24 -7.46 -13.07
CA ALA A 94 9.18 -6.39 -12.08
C ALA A 94 10.31 -6.44 -11.07
N LEU A 95 10.66 -7.64 -10.59
CA LEU A 95 11.76 -7.85 -9.64
C LEU A 95 13.13 -7.44 -10.19
N GLY A 96 13.31 -7.51 -11.52
CA GLY A 96 14.54 -7.09 -12.20
C GLY A 96 14.52 -5.70 -12.82
N TYR A 97 13.38 -5.00 -12.78
CA TYR A 97 13.17 -3.78 -13.56
C TYR A 97 13.72 -2.54 -12.85
N GLY A 98 14.92 -2.10 -13.27
CA GLY A 98 15.58 -0.90 -12.72
C GLY A 98 16.96 -0.70 -13.36
N TYR A 99 17.87 0.01 -12.65
CA TYR A 99 19.24 0.30 -13.11
C TYR A 99 20.29 -0.70 -12.59
N GLY A 100 19.91 -1.94 -12.39
CA GLY A 100 20.79 -2.99 -11.94
C GLY A 100 20.21 -3.81 -10.77
N PRO A 101 20.99 -4.75 -10.20
CA PRO A 101 20.52 -5.60 -9.14
C PRO A 101 19.97 -4.82 -7.93
N GLY A 102 18.82 -5.24 -7.40
CA GLY A 102 18.17 -4.62 -6.24
C GLY A 102 17.46 -3.29 -6.52
N THR A 103 17.39 -2.82 -7.78
CA THR A 103 16.65 -1.61 -8.14
C THR A 103 15.26 -1.88 -8.71
N GLY A 104 14.85 -3.13 -8.78
CA GLY A 104 13.52 -3.56 -9.19
C GLY A 104 12.46 -3.38 -8.11
N ALA A 105 11.34 -4.08 -8.29
CA ALA A 105 10.20 -4.00 -7.39
C ALA A 105 10.57 -4.39 -5.95
N ARG A 106 10.15 -3.58 -4.96
CA ARG A 106 10.24 -3.89 -3.54
C ARG A 106 8.94 -4.45 -2.97
N PHE A 107 7.88 -4.40 -3.72
CA PHE A 107 6.64 -5.09 -3.40
C PHE A 107 6.03 -5.71 -4.66
N ILE A 108 5.30 -6.80 -4.44
CA ILE A 108 4.40 -7.42 -5.41
C ILE A 108 3.04 -7.48 -4.74
N SER A 109 2.03 -6.86 -5.37
CA SER A 109 0.67 -6.80 -4.86
C SER A 109 -0.28 -7.60 -5.75
N LEU A 110 -1.19 -8.33 -5.14
CA LEU A 110 -2.40 -8.78 -5.81
C LEU A 110 -3.23 -7.55 -6.25
N PRO A 111 -4.22 -7.75 -7.13
CA PRO A 111 -5.08 -6.65 -7.60
C PRO A 111 -5.74 -5.89 -6.45
N THR A 112 -5.94 -4.59 -6.64
CA THR A 112 -6.63 -3.72 -5.68
C THR A 112 -8.04 -3.34 -6.13
N HIS A 113 -8.30 -3.33 -7.44
CA HIS A 113 -9.64 -3.06 -8.00
C HIS A 113 -10.25 -4.26 -8.71
N HIS A 114 -9.45 -5.03 -9.46
CA HIS A 114 -9.91 -6.20 -10.18
C HIS A 114 -9.94 -7.46 -9.29
N THR A 115 -10.59 -7.35 -8.13
CA THR A 115 -10.91 -8.47 -7.24
C THR A 115 -12.42 -8.65 -7.15
N ARG A 116 -12.89 -9.88 -6.97
CA ARG A 116 -14.34 -10.14 -6.80
C ARG A 116 -14.90 -9.43 -5.58
N HIS A 117 -14.10 -9.30 -4.53
CA HIS A 117 -14.49 -8.57 -3.32
C HIS A 117 -14.84 -7.11 -3.62
N VAL A 118 -13.92 -6.39 -4.26
CA VAL A 118 -14.12 -4.97 -4.62
C VAL A 118 -15.24 -4.83 -5.65
N ALA A 119 -15.22 -5.62 -6.72
CA ALA A 119 -16.22 -5.56 -7.78
C ALA A 119 -17.66 -5.81 -7.27
N ARG A 120 -17.85 -6.69 -6.29
CA ARG A 120 -19.15 -6.89 -5.63
C ARG A 120 -19.53 -5.68 -4.78
N GLY A 121 -18.57 -5.11 -4.03
CA GLY A 121 -18.78 -3.91 -3.22
C GLY A 121 -19.18 -2.69 -4.05
N GLU A 122 -18.62 -2.56 -5.25
CA GLU A 122 -18.94 -1.49 -6.22
C GLU A 122 -20.24 -1.75 -7.01
N GLY A 123 -20.88 -2.92 -6.84
CA GLY A 123 -22.10 -3.26 -7.56
C GLY A 123 -21.89 -3.52 -9.07
N ARG A 124 -20.67 -4.00 -9.46
CA ARG A 124 -20.35 -4.31 -10.86
C ARG A 124 -21.22 -5.43 -11.42
N SER A 125 -21.28 -5.51 -12.74
CA SER A 125 -22.06 -6.57 -13.41
C SER A 125 -21.56 -7.98 -13.05
N PRO A 126 -22.43 -9.00 -13.03
CA PRO A 126 -22.02 -10.37 -12.73
C PRO A 126 -20.88 -10.87 -13.63
N LEU A 127 -20.87 -10.53 -14.91
CA LEU A 127 -19.80 -10.91 -15.84
C LEU A 127 -18.46 -10.27 -15.48
N TYR A 128 -18.47 -8.99 -15.06
CA TYR A 128 -17.27 -8.33 -14.58
C TYR A 128 -16.74 -8.98 -13.30
N VAL A 129 -17.62 -9.22 -12.32
CA VAL A 129 -17.27 -9.88 -11.06
C VAL A 129 -16.66 -11.25 -11.32
N GLU A 130 -17.24 -12.04 -12.24
CA GLU A 130 -16.74 -13.38 -12.57
C GLU A 130 -15.34 -13.35 -13.20
N ALA A 131 -15.03 -12.32 -13.97
CA ALA A 131 -13.70 -12.12 -14.57
C ALA A 131 -12.63 -11.64 -13.56
N CYS A 132 -13.04 -11.15 -12.39
CA CYS A 132 -12.11 -10.63 -11.38
C CYS A 132 -11.39 -11.75 -10.61
N PHE A 133 -10.23 -11.41 -10.10
CA PHE A 133 -9.40 -12.27 -9.26
C PHE A 133 -10.12 -12.64 -7.95
N GLU A 134 -9.98 -13.90 -7.55
CA GLU A 134 -10.48 -14.42 -6.27
C GLU A 134 -9.55 -15.52 -5.76
N VAL A 135 -9.43 -15.64 -4.46
CA VAL A 135 -8.76 -16.75 -3.79
C VAL A 135 -9.83 -17.71 -3.25
N PRO A 136 -9.91 -18.95 -3.72
CA PRO A 136 -10.88 -19.92 -3.20
C PRO A 136 -10.76 -20.12 -1.69
N GLU A 137 -11.84 -20.37 -0.99
CA GLU A 137 -11.82 -20.62 0.46
C GLU A 137 -11.06 -21.92 0.82
N THR A 138 -11.08 -22.90 -0.05
CA THR A 138 -10.48 -24.23 0.16
C THR A 138 -9.79 -24.73 -1.11
N GLY A 139 -9.01 -25.81 -0.99
CA GLY A 139 -8.29 -26.38 -2.12
C GLY A 139 -6.96 -25.67 -2.42
N PRO A 140 -6.29 -25.95 -3.55
CA PRO A 140 -5.04 -25.31 -3.91
C PRO A 140 -5.24 -23.83 -4.22
N LEU A 141 -4.17 -23.03 -4.08
CA LEU A 141 -4.16 -21.68 -4.62
C LEU A 141 -4.27 -21.72 -6.15
N PRO A 142 -4.93 -20.73 -6.77
CA PRO A 142 -5.00 -20.67 -8.23
C PRO A 142 -3.63 -20.42 -8.85
N ASP A 143 -3.34 -21.05 -9.97
CA ASP A 143 -2.14 -20.75 -10.75
C ASP A 143 -2.23 -19.32 -11.33
N PRO A 144 -1.11 -18.58 -11.40
CA PRO A 144 0.26 -18.93 -11.02
C PRO A 144 0.65 -18.45 -9.59
N LEU A 145 -0.29 -18.25 -8.69
CA LEU A 145 -0.04 -17.64 -7.36
C LEU A 145 1.00 -18.40 -6.52
N PRO A 146 1.04 -19.76 -6.50
CA PRO A 146 2.11 -20.48 -5.81
C PRO A 146 3.51 -20.08 -6.29
N GLU A 147 3.73 -20.01 -7.59
CA GLU A 147 5.01 -19.58 -8.18
C GLU A 147 5.34 -18.12 -7.85
N ILE A 148 4.34 -17.24 -7.88
CA ILE A 148 4.51 -15.83 -7.51
C ILE A 148 5.01 -15.71 -6.07
N LEU A 149 4.41 -16.42 -5.12
CA LEU A 149 4.82 -16.41 -3.72
C LEU A 149 6.26 -16.95 -3.54
N ASP A 150 6.63 -18.01 -4.27
CA ASP A 150 7.99 -18.54 -4.24
C ASP A 150 9.02 -17.51 -4.76
N ARG A 151 8.69 -16.77 -5.83
CA ARG A 151 9.53 -15.68 -6.36
C ARG A 151 9.66 -14.51 -5.39
N VAL A 152 8.55 -14.11 -4.76
CA VAL A 152 8.54 -13.06 -3.73
C VAL A 152 9.38 -13.46 -2.52
N ALA A 153 9.26 -14.70 -2.06
CA ALA A 153 10.07 -15.23 -0.96
C ALA A 153 11.56 -15.23 -1.31
N ALA A 154 11.92 -15.70 -2.50
CA ALA A 154 13.31 -15.74 -2.98
C ALA A 154 13.94 -14.35 -3.12
N ALA A 155 13.15 -13.35 -3.55
CA ALA A 155 13.59 -11.96 -3.68
C ALA A 155 13.59 -11.19 -2.35
N ASP A 156 12.97 -11.72 -1.29
CA ASP A 156 12.77 -11.09 0.02
C ASP A 156 12.19 -9.66 -0.12
N VAL A 157 11.17 -9.52 -0.98
CA VAL A 157 10.38 -8.30 -1.15
C VAL A 157 9.02 -8.43 -0.44
N VAL A 158 8.27 -7.34 -0.37
CA VAL A 158 6.96 -7.33 0.28
C VAL A 158 5.92 -8.00 -0.62
N PHE A 159 5.19 -8.98 -0.09
CA PHE A 159 3.92 -9.45 -0.65
C PHE A 159 2.79 -8.61 -0.09
N ASN A 160 2.05 -7.93 -0.95
CA ASN A 160 0.84 -7.19 -0.59
C ASN A 160 -0.38 -7.99 -1.07
N THR A 161 -1.31 -8.26 -0.16
CA THR A 161 -2.51 -9.07 -0.48
C THR A 161 -3.49 -8.37 -1.41
N GLY A 162 -3.29 -7.08 -1.71
CA GLY A 162 -4.27 -6.30 -2.47
C GLY A 162 -5.59 -6.13 -1.72
N HIS A 163 -6.65 -5.76 -2.44
CA HIS A 163 -7.97 -5.57 -1.83
C HIS A 163 -8.86 -6.81 -2.03
N VAL A 164 -8.43 -7.92 -1.42
CA VAL A 164 -9.21 -9.16 -1.35
C VAL A 164 -10.14 -9.17 -0.14
N ALA A 165 -11.06 -10.13 -0.06
CA ALA A 165 -11.89 -10.30 1.13
C ALA A 165 -11.03 -10.65 2.36
N ALA A 166 -11.54 -10.33 3.55
CA ALA A 166 -10.81 -10.58 4.81
C ALA A 166 -10.43 -12.06 5.00
N SER A 167 -11.32 -12.99 4.66
CA SER A 167 -11.04 -14.44 4.71
C SER A 167 -9.95 -14.86 3.71
N GLU A 168 -9.94 -14.28 2.52
CA GLU A 168 -8.90 -14.49 1.52
C GLU A 168 -7.54 -13.98 2.00
N ALA A 169 -7.50 -12.79 2.61
CA ALA A 169 -6.26 -12.22 3.16
C ALA A 169 -5.69 -13.10 4.29
N VAL A 170 -6.53 -13.60 5.19
CA VAL A 170 -6.10 -14.52 6.26
C VAL A 170 -5.49 -15.79 5.67
N ARG A 171 -6.14 -16.38 4.66
CA ARG A 171 -5.61 -17.54 3.94
C ARG A 171 -4.29 -17.24 3.26
N LEU A 172 -4.20 -16.12 2.50
CA LEU A 172 -3.00 -15.70 1.78
C LEU A 172 -1.80 -15.50 2.72
N VAL A 173 -2.02 -14.91 3.90
CA VAL A 173 -0.97 -14.76 4.91
C VAL A 173 -0.42 -16.12 5.32
N GLY A 174 -1.27 -17.10 5.61
CA GLY A 174 -0.86 -18.46 5.96
C GLY A 174 -0.08 -19.15 4.84
N GLU A 175 -0.59 -19.10 3.60
CA GLU A 175 0.05 -19.69 2.43
C GLU A 175 1.40 -19.03 2.09
N ALA A 176 1.48 -17.69 2.16
CA ALA A 176 2.71 -16.95 1.93
C ALA A 176 3.77 -17.29 2.99
N LYS A 177 3.39 -17.38 4.27
CA LYS A 177 4.30 -17.80 5.35
C LYS A 177 4.78 -19.23 5.17
N ALA A 178 3.91 -20.16 4.79
CA ALA A 178 4.28 -21.55 4.53
C ALA A 178 5.30 -21.68 3.39
N ARG A 179 5.31 -20.73 2.43
CA ARG A 179 6.28 -20.65 1.32
C ARG A 179 7.51 -19.79 1.63
N GLY A 180 7.67 -19.34 2.89
CA GLY A 180 8.84 -18.59 3.31
C GLY A 180 8.80 -17.09 3.04
N VAL A 181 7.68 -16.51 2.64
CA VAL A 181 7.54 -15.06 2.51
C VAL A 181 7.66 -14.40 3.87
N GLN A 182 8.68 -13.56 4.05
CA GLN A 182 8.97 -12.92 5.33
C GLN A 182 8.17 -11.61 5.52
N ARG A 183 7.87 -10.90 4.43
CA ARG A 183 7.34 -9.53 4.42
C ARG A 183 5.96 -9.53 3.78
N ILE A 184 4.93 -9.36 4.61
CA ILE A 184 3.53 -9.38 4.15
C ILE A 184 2.86 -8.10 4.62
N LEU A 185 2.27 -7.37 3.67
CA LEU A 185 1.42 -6.19 3.90
C LEU A 185 -0.02 -6.55 3.57
N VAL A 186 -0.93 -6.17 4.46
CA VAL A 186 -2.37 -6.38 4.27
C VAL A 186 -3.09 -5.04 4.37
N PRO A 187 -3.68 -4.51 3.28
CA PRO A 187 -4.58 -3.35 3.34
C PRO A 187 -5.83 -3.71 4.16
N ALA A 188 -5.93 -3.20 5.39
CA ALA A 188 -6.87 -3.69 6.38
C ALA A 188 -7.89 -2.64 6.86
N SER A 189 -7.96 -1.47 6.22
CA SER A 189 -8.83 -0.37 6.66
C SER A 189 -10.30 -0.79 6.83
N HIS A 190 -10.79 -1.71 5.98
CA HIS A 190 -12.18 -2.20 5.98
C HIS A 190 -12.40 -3.50 6.75
N TYR A 191 -11.34 -4.13 7.25
CA TYR A 191 -11.47 -5.42 7.91
C TYR A 191 -12.06 -5.29 9.32
N ASP A 192 -12.74 -6.32 9.77
CA ASP A 192 -13.17 -6.43 11.15
C ASP A 192 -11.99 -6.78 12.08
N ASP A 193 -12.22 -6.68 13.38
CA ASP A 193 -11.18 -6.92 14.38
C ASP A 193 -10.69 -8.37 14.39
N GLN A 194 -11.53 -9.33 14.03
CA GLN A 194 -11.17 -10.74 14.01
C GLN A 194 -10.18 -11.01 12.85
N ALA A 195 -10.47 -10.48 11.67
CA ALA A 195 -9.59 -10.61 10.52
C ALA A 195 -8.25 -9.89 10.73
N ILE A 196 -8.28 -8.66 11.29
CA ILE A 196 -7.04 -7.92 11.62
C ILE A 196 -6.19 -8.71 12.62
N ALA A 197 -6.81 -9.25 13.68
CA ALA A 197 -6.09 -10.10 14.64
C ALA A 197 -5.49 -11.34 13.98
N ALA A 198 -6.22 -11.97 13.05
CA ALA A 198 -5.76 -13.18 12.35
C ALA A 198 -4.59 -12.89 11.42
N VAL A 199 -4.63 -11.82 10.62
CA VAL A 199 -3.51 -11.49 9.72
C VAL A 199 -2.26 -11.07 10.50
N ILE A 200 -2.40 -10.29 11.58
CA ILE A 200 -1.28 -9.92 12.46
C ILE A 200 -0.73 -11.16 13.17
N GLY A 201 -1.59 -12.03 13.69
CA GLY A 201 -1.19 -13.30 14.32
C GLY A 201 -0.49 -14.24 13.35
N GLY A 202 -0.80 -14.19 12.07
CA GLY A 202 -0.11 -14.88 10.97
C GLY A 202 1.23 -14.26 10.60
N GLY A 203 1.63 -13.14 11.21
CA GLY A 203 2.91 -12.47 10.98
C GLY A 203 2.92 -11.45 9.84
N ALA A 204 1.76 -10.96 9.43
CA ALA A 204 1.64 -9.84 8.51
C ALA A 204 1.63 -8.50 9.25
N VAL A 205 1.86 -7.43 8.49
CA VAL A 205 1.66 -6.04 8.92
C VAL A 205 0.37 -5.54 8.27
N ALA A 206 -0.53 -4.95 9.05
CA ALA A 206 -1.78 -4.41 8.56
C ALA A 206 -1.64 -2.89 8.27
N GLU A 207 -2.15 -2.44 7.14
CA GLU A 207 -2.10 -1.05 6.69
C GLU A 207 -3.46 -0.36 6.87
N LEU A 208 -3.41 0.86 7.39
CA LEU A 208 -4.52 1.79 7.46
C LEU A 208 -4.17 3.03 6.62
N SER A 209 -5.00 3.36 5.62
CA SER A 209 -4.74 4.45 4.68
C SER A 209 -5.61 5.67 4.93
N TYR A 210 -5.03 6.86 4.84
CA TYR A 210 -5.75 8.13 4.99
C TYR A 210 -6.86 8.31 3.94
N PHE A 211 -6.65 7.83 2.71
CA PHE A 211 -7.65 7.91 1.65
C PHE A 211 -9.05 7.53 2.17
N PHE A 212 -9.17 6.40 2.85
CA PHE A 212 -10.46 5.90 3.36
C PHE A 212 -11.03 6.72 4.51
N ALA A 213 -10.19 7.48 5.25
CA ALA A 213 -10.66 8.38 6.30
C ALA A 213 -10.98 9.78 5.79
N SER A 214 -10.75 10.03 4.51
CA SER A 214 -10.95 11.34 3.88
C SER A 214 -12.29 11.43 3.16
N PRO A 215 -12.81 12.65 2.91
CA PRO A 215 -14.01 12.85 2.07
C PRO A 215 -13.85 12.37 0.62
N ALA A 216 -12.63 12.08 0.17
CA ALA A 216 -12.39 11.56 -1.18
C ALA A 216 -13.01 10.17 -1.38
N ALA A 217 -13.18 9.39 -0.32
CA ALA A 217 -13.86 8.10 -0.39
C ALA A 217 -15.33 8.19 -0.83
N ASP A 218 -15.97 9.33 -0.61
CA ASP A 218 -17.36 9.58 -1.01
C ASP A 218 -17.48 10.13 -2.45
N VAL A 219 -16.37 10.39 -3.13
CA VAL A 219 -16.35 10.93 -4.50
C VAL A 219 -16.18 9.81 -5.50
N PRO A 220 -17.06 9.69 -6.52
CA PRO A 220 -16.90 8.72 -7.58
C PRO A 220 -15.59 8.94 -8.35
N LEU A 221 -14.73 7.93 -8.38
CA LEU A 221 -13.43 7.94 -9.05
C LEU A 221 -13.34 6.82 -10.08
N THR A 222 -12.62 7.07 -11.17
CA THR A 222 -12.21 6.02 -12.11
C THR A 222 -10.89 5.43 -11.65
N HIS A 223 -10.78 4.11 -11.69
CA HIS A 223 -9.56 3.40 -11.28
C HIS A 223 -8.92 2.66 -12.46
N VAL A 224 -9.42 1.48 -12.80
CA VAL A 224 -8.85 0.62 -13.86
C VAL A 224 -9.70 0.56 -15.13
N ASP A 225 -10.79 1.27 -15.17
CA ASP A 225 -11.70 1.39 -16.33
C ASP A 225 -12.34 2.79 -16.39
N ALA A 226 -13.23 2.99 -17.37
CA ALA A 226 -13.90 4.27 -17.58
C ALA A 226 -15.07 4.55 -16.63
N GLU A 227 -15.51 3.56 -15.83
CA GLU A 227 -16.59 3.72 -14.87
C GLU A 227 -16.09 4.34 -13.57
N ALA A 228 -16.86 5.28 -13.04
CA ALA A 228 -16.55 5.91 -11.75
C ALA A 228 -17.27 5.18 -10.62
N HIS A 229 -16.54 4.84 -9.58
CA HIS A 229 -17.02 4.08 -8.42
C HIS A 229 -16.71 4.80 -7.13
N VAL A 230 -17.55 4.58 -6.12
CA VAL A 230 -17.34 5.05 -4.75
C VAL A 230 -16.75 3.90 -3.93
N ILE A 231 -15.65 4.16 -3.26
CA ILE A 231 -15.05 3.24 -2.31
C ILE A 231 -15.50 3.65 -0.91
N ALA A 232 -16.14 2.75 -0.17
CA ALA A 232 -16.67 3.06 1.16
C ALA A 232 -15.61 3.68 2.09
N GLY A 233 -15.93 4.80 2.73
CA GLY A 233 -15.07 5.44 3.71
C GLY A 233 -15.01 4.66 5.03
N VAL A 234 -13.95 4.90 5.79
CA VAL A 234 -13.75 4.35 7.14
C VAL A 234 -13.49 5.51 8.09
N SER A 235 -14.30 5.66 9.12
CA SER A 235 -14.15 6.79 10.04
C SER A 235 -12.80 6.78 10.77
N ILE A 236 -12.27 7.97 11.06
CA ILE A 236 -11.03 8.11 11.85
C ILE A 236 -11.18 7.47 13.25
N GLN A 237 -12.39 7.51 13.82
CA GLN A 237 -12.70 6.87 15.09
C GLN A 237 -12.54 5.34 15.01
N ARG A 238 -12.99 4.73 13.90
CA ARG A 238 -12.79 3.29 13.65
C ARG A 238 -11.31 2.95 13.50
N MET A 239 -10.54 3.73 12.75
CA MET A 239 -9.11 3.52 12.60
C MET A 239 -8.37 3.65 13.94
N ALA A 240 -8.68 4.66 14.73
CA ALA A 240 -8.13 4.80 16.07
C ALA A 240 -8.56 3.65 17.02
N ALA A 241 -9.77 3.12 16.88
CA ALA A 241 -10.20 1.95 17.63
C ALA A 241 -9.40 0.69 17.25
N ILE A 242 -9.11 0.49 15.96
CA ILE A 242 -8.23 -0.58 15.49
C ILE A 242 -6.84 -0.47 16.13
N ILE A 243 -6.23 0.72 16.10
CA ILE A 243 -4.90 0.96 16.67
C ILE A 243 -4.89 0.67 18.18
N ARG A 244 -5.88 1.16 18.94
CA ARG A 244 -5.98 0.89 20.37
C ARG A 244 -6.17 -0.59 20.69
N ARG A 245 -6.94 -1.31 19.88
CA ARG A 245 -7.24 -2.73 20.09
C ARG A 245 -6.08 -3.64 19.78
N HIS A 246 -5.40 -3.41 18.67
CA HIS A 246 -4.34 -4.32 18.16
C HIS A 246 -2.92 -3.83 18.49
N GLY A 247 -2.78 -2.59 18.98
CA GLY A 247 -1.48 -1.97 19.24
C GLY A 247 -0.74 -1.59 17.96
N ALA A 248 0.26 -0.72 18.08
CA ALA A 248 1.00 -0.18 16.96
C ALA A 248 2.07 -1.12 16.37
N ALA A 249 2.40 -2.25 17.03
CA ALA A 249 3.58 -3.06 16.70
C ALA A 249 3.59 -3.65 15.28
N ASN A 250 2.42 -4.00 14.75
CA ASN A 250 2.24 -4.60 13.43
C ASN A 250 1.21 -3.83 12.59
N LEU A 251 1.10 -2.52 12.83
CA LEU A 251 0.30 -1.62 12.02
C LEU A 251 1.22 -0.63 11.29
N ILE A 252 0.81 -0.24 10.10
CA ILE A 252 1.36 0.88 9.33
C ILE A 252 0.23 1.85 9.04
N VAL A 253 0.52 3.13 9.07
CA VAL A 253 -0.35 4.17 8.50
C VAL A 253 0.33 4.80 7.30
N SER A 254 -0.43 5.04 6.23
CA SER A 254 0.03 5.59 4.95
C SER A 254 -0.90 6.69 4.47
N SER A 255 -0.43 7.52 3.55
CA SER A 255 -1.30 8.57 3.00
C SER A 255 -2.29 8.03 1.97
N ASP A 256 -1.86 7.14 1.10
CA ASP A 256 -2.62 6.71 -0.09
C ASP A 256 -3.11 7.95 -0.89
N CYS A 257 -2.29 8.99 -0.89
CA CYS A 257 -2.54 10.25 -1.55
C CYS A 257 -1.91 10.31 -2.94
N GLY A 258 -2.35 11.30 -3.72
CA GLY A 258 -1.91 11.55 -5.08
C GLY A 258 -3.08 11.78 -6.03
N VAL A 259 -4.29 11.33 -5.68
CA VAL A 259 -5.51 11.69 -6.40
C VAL A 259 -5.74 13.20 -6.27
N GLY A 260 -6.10 13.89 -7.37
CA GLY A 260 -6.14 15.36 -7.42
C GLY A 260 -7.12 16.05 -6.47
N ILE A 261 -8.07 15.30 -5.89
CA ILE A 261 -9.02 15.80 -4.88
C ILE A 261 -8.51 15.65 -3.44
N LEU A 262 -7.37 14.98 -3.24
CA LEU A 262 -6.70 14.84 -1.96
C LEU A 262 -5.60 15.88 -1.77
N PRO A 263 -5.19 16.15 -0.52
CA PRO A 263 -3.92 16.84 -0.27
C PRO A 263 -2.75 16.11 -0.96
N ARG A 264 -1.66 16.82 -1.21
CA ARG A 264 -0.42 16.17 -1.64
C ARG A 264 0.06 15.18 -0.56
N PRO A 265 0.82 14.12 -0.91
CA PRO A 265 1.12 13.01 0.00
C PRO A 265 1.66 13.43 1.37
N VAL A 266 2.64 14.31 1.43
CA VAL A 266 3.22 14.78 2.69
C VAL A 266 2.15 15.45 3.58
N GLU A 267 1.31 16.30 3.00
CA GLU A 267 0.25 17.00 3.73
C GLU A 267 -0.90 16.03 4.11
N GLY A 268 -1.20 15.07 3.25
CA GLY A 268 -2.18 14.01 3.56
C GLY A 268 -1.73 13.16 4.74
N LEU A 269 -0.45 12.77 4.77
CA LEU A 269 0.12 12.05 5.90
C LEU A 269 0.10 12.87 7.18
N ARG A 270 0.49 14.17 7.13
CA ARG A 270 0.39 15.10 8.27
C ARG A 270 -1.02 15.17 8.83
N LEU A 271 -1.99 15.37 7.94
CA LEU A 271 -3.39 15.48 8.36
C LEU A 271 -3.87 14.18 9.00
N PHE A 272 -3.49 13.03 8.45
CA PHE A 272 -3.85 11.73 9.02
C PHE A 272 -3.28 11.55 10.44
N LEU A 273 -1.99 11.88 10.63
CA LEU A 273 -1.34 11.81 11.94
C LEU A 273 -2.02 12.72 12.96
N ARG A 274 -2.36 13.95 12.56
CA ARG A 274 -3.09 14.87 13.41
C ARG A 274 -4.47 14.33 13.80
N LEU A 275 -5.23 13.82 12.84
CA LEU A 275 -6.54 13.25 13.11
C LEU A 275 -6.47 12.05 14.06
N LEU A 276 -5.45 11.18 13.92
CA LEU A 276 -5.23 10.07 14.84
C LEU A 276 -4.80 10.55 16.24
N ALA A 277 -3.95 11.58 16.32
CA ALA A 277 -3.55 12.18 17.59
C ALA A 277 -4.73 12.80 18.33
N GLU A 278 -5.64 13.49 17.62
CA GLU A 278 -6.88 14.04 18.19
C GLU A 278 -7.82 12.92 18.71
N GLN A 279 -7.70 11.70 18.18
CA GLN A 279 -8.37 10.51 18.71
C GLN A 279 -7.62 9.87 19.90
N GLY A 280 -6.54 10.49 20.38
CA GLY A 280 -5.77 10.02 21.53
C GLY A 280 -4.73 8.94 21.23
N ILE A 281 -4.33 8.75 19.97
CA ILE A 281 -3.19 7.90 19.64
C ILE A 281 -1.89 8.63 20.00
N GLY A 282 -1.08 8.01 20.84
CA GLY A 282 0.14 8.64 21.36
C GLY A 282 1.26 8.76 20.32
N PRO A 283 2.20 9.73 20.51
CA PRO A 283 3.26 10.01 19.55
C PRO A 283 4.20 8.82 19.31
N ASN A 284 4.45 8.00 20.31
CA ASN A 284 5.29 6.81 20.18
C ASN A 284 4.63 5.74 19.28
N ASP A 285 3.32 5.56 19.38
CA ASP A 285 2.58 4.63 18.52
C ASP A 285 2.52 5.17 17.08
N LEU A 286 2.26 6.47 16.91
CA LEU A 286 2.31 7.12 15.62
C LEU A 286 3.70 6.97 14.98
N ARG A 287 4.78 7.29 15.70
CA ARG A 287 6.16 7.11 15.22
C ARG A 287 6.42 5.68 14.77
N ARG A 288 6.02 4.71 15.58
CA ARG A 288 6.17 3.29 15.24
C ARG A 288 5.49 2.93 13.92
N MET A 289 4.25 3.41 13.71
CA MET A 289 3.46 3.07 12.53
C MET A 289 3.92 3.79 11.26
N ILE A 290 4.54 4.97 11.36
CA ILE A 290 4.97 5.74 10.16
C ILE A 290 6.48 5.68 9.90
N SER A 291 7.28 5.18 10.82
CA SER A 291 8.75 5.12 10.67
C SER A 291 9.26 3.71 10.87
N ASP A 292 9.16 3.16 12.08
CA ASP A 292 9.82 1.89 12.43
C ASP A 292 9.28 0.71 11.65
N ASN A 293 7.95 0.56 11.61
CA ASN A 293 7.31 -0.59 10.97
C ASN A 293 7.46 -0.58 9.45
N PRO A 294 7.18 0.53 8.71
CA PRO A 294 7.38 0.56 7.28
C PRO A 294 8.87 0.47 6.92
N ALA A 295 9.79 1.09 7.67
CA ALA A 295 11.23 0.94 7.44
C ALA A 295 11.67 -0.52 7.56
N ARG A 296 11.21 -1.23 8.60
CA ARG A 296 11.48 -2.66 8.78
C ARG A 296 10.87 -3.50 7.66
N LEU A 297 9.62 -3.22 7.26
CA LEU A 297 8.92 -3.99 6.24
C LEU A 297 9.57 -3.83 4.86
N PHE A 298 9.91 -2.60 4.47
CA PHE A 298 10.47 -2.28 3.16
C PHE A 298 11.99 -2.17 3.13
N LYS A 299 12.70 -2.48 4.23
CA LYS A 299 14.17 -2.39 4.35
C LYS A 299 14.70 -0.99 4.02
N VAL A 300 14.05 0.04 4.49
CA VAL A 300 14.55 1.42 4.37
C VAL A 300 15.79 1.54 5.26
N ALA A 301 16.89 2.03 4.71
CA ALA A 301 18.10 2.27 5.48
C ALA A 301 17.84 3.40 6.51
N ALA A 302 18.37 3.19 7.73
CA ALA A 302 18.29 4.18 8.80
C ALA A 302 19.19 5.39 8.50
#